data_287975421dbf98a9ddd3211470f1d2be
#
_entry.id   287975421dbf98a9ddd3211470f1d2be
#
_cell.length_a   1.000
_cell.length_b   1.000
_cell.length_c   1.000
_cell.angle_alpha   90.00
_cell.angle_beta   90.00
_cell.angle_gamma   90.00
#
_symmetry.space_group_name_H-M   'P 1'
#
loop_
_entity.id
_entity.type
_entity.pdbx_description
1 polymer ?
#
loop_
_entity_poly.entity_id
_entity_poly.type
_entity_poly.pdbx_seq_one_letter_code
_entity_poly.pdbx_strand_id
1 'polypeptide(L)'
;MPVIRLLLFLLGIFAGSLATAQNAIGTGAARKLYEQHCMSCHGENLQGGLGGSLLDRSEWKQVGRTVSFLEYVKEGNLEMGMPAFGEQLSDPQIRSLEILIEETRRIERLKGGSEEEASADGKTYSAGPYRFALETVVDELEMPWSVAFRPQGGMWIAEKTGQLRRFEEGVLHGPVEGLPEIWVHGQGGLMEVALHPDYVENAWVYLGYSASSGKRNGRTVGMTRVVRGRIVDDQWLDEQLIFEATEATHSASGVHFGTRFVFQGGYLFFAIGDRGAPDQAQDLSLPNGKVHRVYEDGRVPEDNPFVDRKDAFATIWTYGNRNAQGLDAHPVTGEIWASEHGPRGGDEMNLIEKGVNYGWPVITYGMNYNGTPITEKTEAPGMAQPKLHWTPSIAVCGIDFYEGEVFPEWTNDLFVGGLASQELHRLEIRDGEVVEDEVVLRGAGRVRDVASGPDGYLYLVLNGPDRIVRLVPR
;
A
#
# COMPACT_ATOMS: atom_id res chain seq x y z
N MET A 1 55.19 -0.22 -23.43
CA MET A 1 53.90 -0.03 -24.12
C MET A 1 52.82 -0.73 -23.29
N PRO A 2 52.01 -0.05 -22.52
CA PRO A 2 50.86 -0.63 -21.86
C PRO A 2 49.57 -0.34 -22.63
N VAL A 3 48.77 -1.34 -22.77
CA VAL A 3 47.47 -1.37 -23.47
C VAL A 3 46.43 -0.76 -22.53
N ILE A 4 45.86 0.34 -22.95
CA ILE A 4 44.64 0.96 -22.39
C ILE A 4 43.46 0.06 -22.78
N ARG A 5 42.77 -0.56 -21.84
CA ARG A 5 41.44 -1.15 -22.02
C ARG A 5 40.41 -0.24 -21.41
N LEU A 6 39.57 0.25 -22.25
CA LEU A 6 38.44 1.11 -22.13
C LEU A 6 37.37 0.48 -21.22
N LEU A 7 37.03 1.16 -20.11
CA LEU A 7 35.79 0.91 -19.34
C LEU A 7 34.64 1.63 -20.04
N LEU A 8 33.78 0.86 -20.69
CA LEU A 8 32.48 1.27 -21.19
C LEU A 8 31.50 0.15 -20.86
N PHE A 9 30.94 0.18 -19.69
CA PHE A 9 29.68 -0.52 -19.32
C PHE A 9 29.16 0.08 -18.02
N LEU A 10 27.96 0.60 -18.08
CA LEU A 10 26.94 0.81 -17.04
C LEU A 10 26.26 2.18 -17.16
N LEU A 11 25.52 2.33 -18.24
CA LEU A 11 24.43 3.31 -18.33
C LEU A 11 23.35 2.67 -19.21
N GLY A 12 22.51 1.83 -18.64
CA GLY A 12 21.51 1.12 -19.42
C GLY A 12 20.47 0.29 -18.67
N ILE A 13 20.17 0.56 -17.41
CA ILE A 13 19.15 -0.25 -16.68
C ILE A 13 17.98 0.56 -16.11
N PHE A 14 17.99 1.88 -16.11
CA PHE A 14 16.87 2.65 -15.53
C PHE A 14 15.76 3.06 -16.51
N ALA A 15 15.93 2.84 -17.82
CA ALA A 15 14.87 3.12 -18.80
C ALA A 15 13.85 1.98 -18.97
N GLY A 16 14.07 0.81 -18.38
CA GLY A 16 13.25 -0.39 -18.62
C GLY A 16 11.92 -0.45 -17.82
N SER A 17 11.82 0.19 -16.68
CA SER A 17 10.62 0.03 -15.81
C SER A 17 9.47 0.98 -16.18
N LEU A 18 9.76 2.15 -16.73
CA LEU A 18 8.73 3.07 -17.25
C LEU A 18 8.16 2.60 -18.58
N ALA A 19 9.02 2.03 -19.46
CA ALA A 19 8.58 1.49 -20.75
C ALA A 19 7.69 0.25 -20.64
N THR A 20 7.83 -0.57 -19.59
CA THR A 20 6.97 -1.73 -19.36
C THR A 20 5.58 -1.35 -18.85
N ALA A 21 5.46 -0.28 -18.05
CA ALA A 21 4.17 0.26 -17.63
C ALA A 21 3.41 0.92 -18.81
N GLN A 22 4.10 1.65 -19.68
CA GLN A 22 3.51 2.24 -20.87
C GLN A 22 2.96 1.20 -21.86
N ASN A 23 3.66 0.08 -22.04
CA ASN A 23 3.18 -1.00 -22.92
C ASN A 23 1.96 -1.75 -22.34
N ALA A 24 1.79 -1.81 -21.02
CA ALA A 24 0.64 -2.43 -20.37
C ALA A 24 -0.67 -1.62 -20.57
N ILE A 25 -0.57 -0.28 -20.60
CA ILE A 25 -1.72 0.61 -20.85
C ILE A 25 -2.15 0.58 -22.32
N GLY A 26 -1.21 0.39 -23.25
CA GLY A 26 -1.47 0.42 -24.70
C GLY A 26 -2.14 -0.82 -25.30
N THR A 27 -2.09 -1.98 -24.65
CA THR A 27 -2.52 -3.27 -25.24
C THR A 27 -3.69 -3.96 -24.55
N GLY A 28 -4.25 -3.40 -23.47
CA GLY A 28 -5.31 -3.99 -22.68
C GLY A 28 -6.71 -3.91 -23.31
N ALA A 29 -7.64 -4.70 -22.80
CA ALA A 29 -9.04 -4.72 -23.22
C ALA A 29 -9.70 -3.32 -23.12
N ALA A 30 -9.37 -2.55 -22.06
CA ALA A 30 -9.89 -1.19 -21.87
C ALA A 30 -9.45 -0.24 -23.02
N ARG A 31 -8.19 -0.36 -23.46
CA ARG A 31 -7.70 0.45 -24.59
C ARG A 31 -8.44 0.14 -25.89
N LYS A 32 -8.72 -1.13 -26.17
CA LYS A 32 -9.53 -1.55 -27.32
C LYS A 32 -10.95 -1.01 -27.25
N LEU A 33 -11.58 -1.05 -26.09
CA LEU A 33 -12.91 -0.45 -25.89
C LEU A 33 -12.89 1.06 -26.15
N TYR A 34 -11.86 1.75 -25.64
CA TYR A 34 -11.66 3.17 -25.89
C TYR A 34 -11.53 3.48 -27.40
N GLU A 35 -10.69 2.73 -28.10
CA GLU A 35 -10.48 2.87 -29.53
C GLU A 35 -11.76 2.65 -30.34
N GLN A 36 -12.59 1.68 -29.91
CA GLN A 36 -13.84 1.35 -30.60
C GLN A 36 -14.96 2.36 -30.39
N HIS A 37 -15.07 2.92 -29.18
CA HIS A 37 -16.27 3.68 -28.76
C HIS A 37 -16.00 5.16 -28.45
N CYS A 38 -14.77 5.55 -28.09
CA CYS A 38 -14.47 6.86 -27.52
C CYS A 38 -13.47 7.68 -28.34
N MET A 39 -12.50 7.03 -28.98
CA MET A 39 -11.34 7.66 -29.61
C MET A 39 -11.73 8.65 -30.72
N SER A 40 -12.77 8.36 -31.49
CA SER A 40 -13.23 9.22 -32.60
C SER A 40 -13.65 10.61 -32.14
N CYS A 41 -14.13 10.74 -30.91
CA CYS A 41 -14.54 12.03 -30.33
C CYS A 41 -13.49 12.59 -29.37
N HIS A 42 -12.86 11.76 -28.57
CA HIS A 42 -11.98 12.19 -27.48
C HIS A 42 -10.48 12.12 -27.81
N GLY A 43 -10.12 11.78 -29.07
CA GLY A 43 -8.75 11.74 -29.56
C GLY A 43 -7.97 10.50 -29.15
N GLU A 44 -6.90 10.17 -29.88
CA GLU A 44 -6.10 8.95 -29.67
C GLU A 44 -5.48 8.88 -28.28
N ASN A 45 -5.06 10.01 -27.72
CA ASN A 45 -4.39 10.11 -26.42
C ASN A 45 -5.23 10.88 -25.39
N LEU A 46 -6.56 10.80 -25.49
CA LEU A 46 -7.52 11.44 -24.58
C LEU A 46 -7.49 13.00 -24.59
N GLN A 47 -6.76 13.60 -25.52
CA GLN A 47 -6.54 15.05 -25.59
C GLN A 47 -7.76 15.85 -26.05
N GLY A 48 -8.85 15.19 -26.45
CA GLY A 48 -10.03 15.80 -27.03
C GLY A 48 -10.00 15.81 -28.57
N GLY A 49 -11.10 16.26 -29.16
CA GLY A 49 -11.33 16.38 -30.59
C GLY A 49 -12.70 16.96 -30.86
N LEU A 50 -13.63 16.15 -31.38
CA LEU A 50 -15.05 16.52 -31.47
C LEU A 50 -15.70 16.62 -30.07
N GLY A 51 -15.25 15.76 -29.15
CA GLY A 51 -15.58 15.82 -27.72
C GLY A 51 -14.47 16.51 -26.91
N GLY A 52 -14.79 16.88 -25.67
CA GLY A 52 -13.85 17.52 -24.76
C GLY A 52 -12.67 16.61 -24.41
N SER A 53 -11.59 17.20 -23.90
CA SER A 53 -10.44 16.48 -23.39
C SER A 53 -10.83 15.60 -22.18
N LEU A 54 -10.43 14.34 -22.20
CA LEU A 54 -10.57 13.45 -21.04
C LEU A 54 -9.39 13.57 -20.07
N LEU A 55 -8.36 14.35 -20.41
CA LEU A 55 -7.22 14.61 -19.54
C LEU A 55 -7.50 15.74 -18.53
N ASP A 56 -8.46 16.62 -18.82
CA ASP A 56 -8.84 17.75 -17.95
C ASP A 56 -10.15 17.46 -17.19
N ARG A 57 -10.08 17.38 -15.85
CA ARG A 57 -11.26 17.24 -14.98
C ARG A 57 -12.11 18.51 -14.88
N SER A 58 -11.58 19.68 -15.19
CA SER A 58 -12.30 20.94 -15.04
C SER A 58 -13.52 20.99 -15.98
N GLU A 59 -13.45 20.36 -17.14
CA GLU A 59 -14.56 20.26 -18.09
C GLU A 59 -15.73 19.41 -17.56
N TRP A 60 -15.48 18.48 -16.63
CA TRP A 60 -16.50 17.58 -16.05
C TRP A 60 -17.35 18.25 -14.96
N LYS A 61 -16.79 19.25 -14.26
CA LYS A 61 -17.49 20.02 -13.20
C LYS A 61 -18.54 20.97 -13.74
N GLN A 62 -18.56 21.24 -15.04
CA GLN A 62 -19.50 22.20 -15.64
C GLN A 62 -20.93 21.65 -15.83
N VAL A 63 -21.13 20.34 -15.63
CA VAL A 63 -22.44 19.69 -15.90
C VAL A 63 -23.42 19.77 -14.73
N GLY A 64 -23.09 20.43 -13.62
CA GLY A 64 -24.05 20.76 -12.55
C GLY A 64 -24.72 19.58 -11.83
N ARG A 65 -24.32 18.35 -12.09
CA ARG A 65 -24.76 17.12 -11.43
C ARG A 65 -23.57 16.32 -10.92
N THR A 66 -23.63 15.90 -9.67
CA THR A 66 -22.73 14.89 -9.10
C THR A 66 -23.18 13.52 -9.61
N VAL A 67 -22.93 13.23 -10.89
CA VAL A 67 -23.24 11.92 -11.49
C VAL A 67 -21.94 11.13 -11.55
N SER A 68 -21.97 9.84 -11.20
CA SER A 68 -20.80 8.98 -11.32
C SER A 68 -20.37 8.82 -12.78
N PHE A 69 -19.08 8.53 -13.02
CA PHE A 69 -18.58 8.25 -14.37
C PHE A 69 -19.40 7.16 -15.06
N LEU A 70 -19.73 6.10 -14.30
CA LEU A 70 -20.53 4.99 -14.77
C LEU A 70 -21.90 5.44 -15.30
N GLU A 71 -22.64 6.22 -14.51
CA GLU A 71 -23.96 6.72 -14.90
C GLU A 71 -23.87 7.67 -16.08
N TYR A 72 -22.89 8.59 -16.08
CA TYR A 72 -22.69 9.54 -17.17
C TYR A 72 -22.41 8.85 -18.50
N VAL A 73 -21.60 7.80 -18.53
CA VAL A 73 -21.35 7.05 -19.76
C VAL A 73 -22.53 6.20 -20.18
N LYS A 74 -23.28 5.62 -19.21
CA LYS A 74 -24.50 4.84 -19.50
C LYS A 74 -25.60 5.69 -20.11
N GLU A 75 -25.87 6.85 -19.55
CA GLU A 75 -26.97 7.74 -19.95
C GLU A 75 -26.59 8.63 -21.13
N GLY A 76 -25.29 8.93 -21.29
CA GLY A 76 -24.81 9.92 -22.24
C GLY A 76 -25.20 11.35 -21.89
N ASN A 77 -24.84 12.29 -22.75
CA ASN A 77 -25.24 13.68 -22.67
C ASN A 77 -25.46 14.23 -24.10
N LEU A 78 -26.67 14.06 -24.62
CA LEU A 78 -27.02 14.44 -25.99
C LEU A 78 -26.89 15.96 -26.22
N GLU A 79 -27.10 16.78 -25.21
CA GLU A 79 -26.92 18.23 -25.30
C GLU A 79 -25.47 18.61 -25.58
N MET A 80 -24.53 17.83 -25.04
CA MET A 80 -23.09 17.97 -25.29
C MET A 80 -22.58 17.08 -26.43
N GLY A 81 -23.47 16.36 -27.11
CA GLY A 81 -23.14 15.49 -28.25
C GLY A 81 -22.58 14.10 -27.86
N MET A 82 -22.65 13.71 -26.59
CA MET A 82 -22.21 12.42 -26.12
C MET A 82 -23.36 11.40 -26.16
N PRO A 83 -23.27 10.30 -26.94
CA PRO A 83 -24.31 9.26 -26.96
C PRO A 83 -24.31 8.42 -25.68
N ALA A 84 -25.43 7.77 -25.39
CA ALA A 84 -25.57 6.79 -24.34
C ALA A 84 -24.91 5.45 -24.73
N PHE A 85 -24.15 4.85 -23.80
CA PHE A 85 -23.46 3.56 -24.02
C PHE A 85 -23.99 2.43 -23.15
N GLY A 86 -25.01 2.64 -22.31
CA GLY A 86 -25.51 1.63 -21.37
C GLY A 86 -26.07 0.36 -22.00
N GLU A 87 -26.53 0.41 -23.26
CA GLU A 87 -26.96 -0.78 -24.01
C GLU A 87 -25.79 -1.51 -24.73
N GLN A 88 -24.65 -0.83 -24.91
CA GLN A 88 -23.51 -1.34 -25.67
C GLN A 88 -22.35 -1.83 -24.78
N LEU A 89 -22.22 -1.25 -23.60
CA LEU A 89 -21.14 -1.53 -22.65
C LEU A 89 -21.71 -1.96 -21.30
N SER A 90 -21.18 -3.05 -20.75
CA SER A 90 -21.49 -3.49 -19.39
C SER A 90 -20.81 -2.58 -18.35
N ASP A 91 -21.31 -2.58 -17.11
CA ASP A 91 -20.75 -1.83 -16.00
C ASP A 91 -19.25 -2.09 -15.79
N PRO A 92 -18.75 -3.36 -15.81
CA PRO A 92 -17.30 -3.61 -15.74
C PRO A 92 -16.51 -3.01 -16.90
N GLN A 93 -17.06 -2.98 -18.11
CA GLN A 93 -16.42 -2.36 -19.27
C GLN A 93 -16.31 -0.84 -19.10
N ILE A 94 -17.37 -0.19 -18.61
CA ILE A 94 -17.35 1.26 -18.34
C ILE A 94 -16.36 1.58 -17.21
N ARG A 95 -16.33 0.80 -16.13
CA ARG A 95 -15.31 0.92 -15.07
C ARG A 95 -13.89 0.75 -15.61
N SER A 96 -13.67 -0.13 -16.58
CA SER A 96 -12.36 -0.30 -17.19
C SER A 96 -11.91 0.93 -17.99
N LEU A 97 -12.84 1.62 -18.62
CA LEU A 97 -12.57 2.90 -19.30
C LEU A 97 -12.25 4.01 -18.31
N GLU A 98 -12.97 4.10 -17.20
CA GLU A 98 -12.68 5.05 -16.12
C GLU A 98 -11.25 4.89 -15.60
N ILE A 99 -10.87 3.65 -15.26
CA ILE A 99 -9.51 3.33 -14.82
C ILE A 99 -8.46 3.73 -15.85
N LEU A 100 -8.69 3.41 -17.14
CA LEU A 100 -7.78 3.79 -18.22
C LEU A 100 -7.58 5.31 -18.31
N ILE A 101 -8.67 6.07 -18.23
CA ILE A 101 -8.64 7.54 -18.30
C ILE A 101 -7.89 8.12 -17.11
N GLU A 102 -8.22 7.71 -15.89
CA GLU A 102 -7.60 8.23 -14.68
C GLU A 102 -6.12 7.83 -14.55
N GLU A 103 -5.75 6.61 -14.95
CA GLU A 103 -4.34 6.21 -15.02
C GLU A 103 -3.57 7.05 -16.03
N THR A 104 -4.16 7.33 -17.19
CA THR A 104 -3.53 8.17 -18.21
C THR A 104 -3.34 9.60 -17.71
N ARG A 105 -4.37 10.20 -17.07
CA ARG A 105 -4.27 11.51 -16.40
C ARG A 105 -3.13 11.54 -15.38
N ARG A 106 -3.02 10.51 -14.55
CA ARG A 106 -1.95 10.40 -13.55
C ARG A 106 -0.57 10.37 -14.19
N ILE A 107 -0.40 9.55 -15.24
CA ILE A 107 0.87 9.45 -15.96
C ILE A 107 1.25 10.79 -16.60
N GLU A 108 0.32 11.46 -17.25
CA GLU A 108 0.60 12.78 -17.87
C GLU A 108 0.96 13.82 -16.80
N ARG A 109 0.29 13.82 -15.65
CA ARG A 109 0.65 14.67 -14.51
C ARG A 109 2.06 14.40 -13.98
N LEU A 110 2.44 13.12 -13.83
CA LEU A 110 3.79 12.73 -13.36
C LEU A 110 4.88 13.05 -14.39
N LYS A 111 4.56 13.03 -15.69
CA LYS A 111 5.50 13.45 -16.75
C LYS A 111 5.65 14.97 -16.85
N GLY A 112 4.60 15.73 -16.57
CA GLY A 112 4.59 17.20 -16.57
C GLY A 112 5.32 17.83 -15.40
N GLY A 113 5.61 17.04 -14.33
CA GLY A 113 6.51 17.44 -13.26
C GLY A 113 7.94 17.52 -13.81
N SER A 114 8.53 18.74 -13.82
CA SER A 114 9.91 18.95 -14.24
C SER A 114 10.88 18.20 -13.33
N GLU A 115 12.12 17.92 -13.80
CA GLU A 115 13.19 17.38 -12.95
C GLU A 115 13.45 18.24 -11.70
N GLU A 116 13.08 19.52 -11.71
CA GLU A 116 13.06 20.42 -10.55
C GLU A 116 12.01 20.03 -9.50
N GLU A 117 10.94 19.30 -9.86
CA GLU A 117 9.96 18.77 -8.89
C GLU A 117 10.45 17.46 -8.23
N ALA A 118 11.47 16.80 -8.75
CA ALA A 118 12.08 15.62 -8.14
C ALA A 118 12.88 15.95 -6.85
N SER A 119 13.27 17.20 -6.65
CA SER A 119 13.81 17.69 -5.36
C SER A 119 12.65 18.26 -4.55
N ALA A 120 12.06 17.45 -3.68
CA ALA A 120 11.04 17.92 -2.74
C ALA A 120 11.60 18.87 -1.67
N ASP A 121 12.93 18.95 -1.55
CA ASP A 121 13.61 19.85 -0.63
C ASP A 121 13.41 21.32 -1.02
N GLY A 122 12.82 22.10 -0.12
CA GLY A 122 12.50 23.51 -0.33
C GLY A 122 11.13 23.80 -0.99
N LYS A 123 10.44 22.80 -1.53
CA LYS A 123 9.07 22.96 -2.03
C LYS A 123 8.12 23.14 -0.83
N THR A 124 7.19 24.10 -0.95
CA THR A 124 6.14 24.30 0.04
C THR A 124 4.84 23.65 -0.45
N TYR A 125 4.24 22.88 0.42
CA TYR A 125 2.95 22.22 0.21
C TYR A 125 1.88 22.94 1.05
N SER A 126 0.61 22.76 0.70
CA SER A 126 -0.52 23.31 1.44
C SER A 126 -1.63 22.28 1.50
N ALA A 127 -2.14 22.01 2.70
CA ALA A 127 -3.26 21.13 2.95
C ALA A 127 -4.04 21.63 4.17
N GLY A 128 -5.37 21.69 4.05
CA GLY A 128 -6.21 22.31 5.07
C GLY A 128 -5.67 23.70 5.49
N PRO A 129 -5.50 23.95 6.80
CA PRO A 129 -4.99 25.24 7.30
C PRO A 129 -3.45 25.34 7.25
N TYR A 130 -2.74 24.28 6.90
CA TYR A 130 -1.30 24.20 7.03
C TYR A 130 -0.55 24.47 5.74
N ARG A 131 0.62 25.11 5.89
CA ARG A 131 1.69 25.16 4.91
C ARG A 131 2.91 24.48 5.52
N PHE A 132 3.56 23.61 4.77
CA PHE A 132 4.71 22.85 5.25
C PHE A 132 5.70 22.56 4.11
N ALA A 133 6.89 22.17 4.49
CA ALA A 133 7.92 21.63 3.59
C ALA A 133 8.34 20.24 4.05
N LEU A 134 8.98 19.49 3.17
CA LEU A 134 9.64 18.25 3.54
C LEU A 134 11.07 18.55 3.97
N GLU A 135 11.48 17.95 5.08
CA GLU A 135 12.86 17.94 5.56
C GLU A 135 13.38 16.51 5.50
N THR A 136 14.50 16.30 4.80
CA THR A 136 15.15 14.99 4.75
C THR A 136 15.83 14.74 6.10
N VAL A 137 15.46 13.61 6.73
CA VAL A 137 15.96 13.16 8.02
C VAL A 137 17.04 12.10 7.83
N VAL A 138 16.81 11.14 6.93
CA VAL A 138 17.75 10.08 6.59
C VAL A 138 17.73 9.87 5.08
N ASP A 139 18.89 9.83 4.49
CA ASP A 139 19.16 9.37 3.12
C ASP A 139 20.14 8.18 3.11
N GLU A 140 20.73 7.84 1.98
CA GLU A 140 21.65 6.69 1.85
C GLU A 140 21.03 5.34 2.26
N LEU A 141 19.72 5.19 2.06
CA LEU A 141 18.96 3.97 2.32
C LEU A 141 18.79 3.13 1.04
N GLU A 142 18.57 1.82 1.20
CA GLU A 142 18.30 0.90 0.10
C GLU A 142 16.92 0.26 0.26
N MET A 143 15.92 0.76 -0.48
CA MET A 143 14.52 0.32 -0.42
C MET A 143 13.96 0.30 1.01
N PRO A 144 13.98 1.43 1.76
CA PRO A 144 13.40 1.49 3.09
C PRO A 144 11.93 1.10 3.04
N TRP A 145 11.46 0.34 4.06
CA TRP A 145 10.12 -0.24 4.04
C TRP A 145 9.26 0.17 5.23
N SER A 146 9.81 0.14 6.43
CA SER A 146 9.12 0.58 7.65
C SER A 146 10.10 1.18 8.65
N VAL A 147 9.57 1.95 9.60
CA VAL A 147 10.34 2.56 10.68
C VAL A 147 9.68 2.31 12.03
N ALA A 148 10.50 2.23 13.09
CA ALA A 148 10.03 2.19 14.45
C ALA A 148 10.86 3.15 15.33
N PHE A 149 10.21 4.17 15.91
CA PHE A 149 10.87 5.15 16.76
C PHE A 149 11.26 4.53 18.11
N ARG A 150 12.49 4.82 18.56
CA ARG A 150 13.04 4.33 19.80
C ARG A 150 12.73 5.31 20.95
N PRO A 151 12.29 4.85 22.12
CA PRO A 151 12.04 5.73 23.26
C PRO A 151 13.29 6.51 23.73
N GLN A 152 14.48 5.97 23.45
CA GLN A 152 15.76 6.62 23.79
C GLN A 152 16.18 7.67 22.75
N GLY A 153 15.43 7.85 21.69
CA GLY A 153 15.72 8.65 20.52
C GLY A 153 16.19 7.86 19.32
N GLY A 154 16.02 8.45 18.14
CA GLY A 154 16.30 7.80 16.87
C GLY A 154 15.25 6.76 16.46
N MET A 155 15.61 5.93 15.48
CA MET A 155 14.69 4.94 14.93
C MET A 155 15.41 3.70 14.41
N TRP A 156 14.70 2.58 14.37
CA TRP A 156 15.01 1.42 13.55
C TRP A 156 14.40 1.58 12.18
N ILE A 157 15.13 1.20 11.14
CA ILE A 157 14.71 1.30 9.73
C ILE A 157 14.86 -0.09 9.11
N ALA A 158 13.75 -0.67 8.68
CA ALA A 158 13.76 -1.92 7.92
C ALA A 158 13.99 -1.59 6.44
N GLU A 159 15.01 -2.18 5.84
CA GLU A 159 15.25 -2.13 4.40
C GLU A 159 14.85 -3.46 3.77
N LYS A 160 14.07 -3.43 2.70
CA LYS A 160 13.57 -4.63 2.01
C LYS A 160 14.70 -5.59 1.63
N THR A 161 15.89 -5.08 1.41
CA THR A 161 17.11 -5.85 1.09
C THR A 161 17.54 -6.81 2.22
N GLY A 162 16.86 -6.76 3.37
CA GLY A 162 17.09 -7.63 4.50
C GLY A 162 17.94 -7.01 5.60
N GLN A 163 18.19 -5.73 5.53
CA GLN A 163 18.95 -5.01 6.54
C GLN A 163 18.00 -4.30 7.52
N LEU A 164 18.34 -4.32 8.81
CA LEU A 164 17.76 -3.47 9.83
C LEU A 164 18.84 -2.46 10.27
N ARG A 165 18.56 -1.17 10.05
CA ARG A 165 19.51 -0.08 10.33
C ARG A 165 19.06 0.71 11.55
N ARG A 166 20.02 1.25 12.29
CA ARG A 166 19.75 2.19 13.36
C ARG A 166 20.14 3.61 12.92
N PHE A 167 19.18 4.54 13.05
CA PHE A 167 19.46 5.97 12.91
C PHE A 167 19.37 6.64 14.28
N GLU A 168 20.40 7.34 14.70
CA GLU A 168 20.50 7.98 16.00
C GLU A 168 21.45 9.18 15.95
N GLU A 169 21.07 10.30 16.56
CA GLU A 169 21.86 11.55 16.62
C GLU A 169 22.37 12.04 15.24
N GLY A 170 21.55 11.87 14.19
CA GLY A 170 21.89 12.26 12.82
C GLY A 170 22.84 11.29 12.10
N VAL A 171 23.15 10.14 12.68
CA VAL A 171 24.05 9.14 12.10
C VAL A 171 23.28 7.87 11.72
N LEU A 172 23.39 7.44 10.47
CA LEU A 172 22.93 6.13 10.01
C LEU A 172 24.02 5.08 10.29
N HIS A 173 23.77 4.21 11.27
CA HIS A 173 24.70 3.13 11.65
C HIS A 173 24.64 1.96 10.67
N GLY A 174 25.62 1.07 10.76
CA GLY A 174 25.65 -0.20 10.03
C GLY A 174 24.45 -1.12 10.37
N PRO A 175 24.24 -2.16 9.58
CA PRO A 175 23.13 -3.07 9.83
C PRO A 175 23.30 -3.83 11.14
N VAL A 176 22.17 -4.16 11.77
CA VAL A 176 22.11 -5.12 12.89
C VAL A 176 22.60 -6.48 12.40
N GLU A 177 23.52 -7.08 13.12
CA GLU A 177 24.05 -8.40 12.80
C GLU A 177 23.22 -9.52 13.47
N GLY A 178 23.29 -10.73 12.91
CA GLY A 178 22.63 -11.92 13.47
C GLY A 178 21.12 -12.00 13.18
N LEU A 179 20.59 -11.16 12.32
CA LEU A 179 19.20 -11.29 11.86
C LEU A 179 18.92 -12.65 11.22
N PRO A 180 17.66 -13.14 11.25
CA PRO A 180 17.28 -14.35 10.54
C PRO A 180 17.56 -14.24 9.03
N GLU A 181 17.65 -15.38 8.36
CA GLU A 181 17.82 -15.40 6.90
C GLU A 181 16.56 -14.87 6.20
N ILE A 182 16.69 -13.72 5.55
CA ILE A 182 15.60 -13.03 4.86
C ILE A 182 15.63 -13.40 3.38
N TRP A 183 14.50 -13.92 2.88
CA TRP A 183 14.34 -14.26 1.48
C TRP A 183 13.88 -13.06 0.66
N VAL A 184 14.82 -12.32 0.09
CA VAL A 184 14.53 -11.19 -0.79
C VAL A 184 14.04 -11.71 -2.15
N HIS A 185 12.74 -11.63 -2.40
CA HIS A 185 12.13 -12.15 -3.61
C HIS A 185 10.87 -11.37 -4.02
N GLY A 186 10.89 -10.73 -5.19
CA GLY A 186 9.77 -9.94 -5.68
C GLY A 186 9.41 -8.80 -4.73
N GLN A 187 8.22 -8.83 -4.13
CA GLN A 187 7.79 -7.87 -3.12
C GLN A 187 8.28 -8.21 -1.71
N GLY A 188 8.76 -9.43 -1.47
CA GLY A 188 9.24 -9.88 -0.16
C GLY A 188 10.66 -9.43 0.15
N GLY A 189 10.98 -9.40 1.43
CA GLY A 189 12.23 -8.98 2.05
C GLY A 189 12.03 -8.81 3.56
N LEU A 190 12.76 -7.90 4.20
CA LEU A 190 12.42 -7.38 5.53
C LEU A 190 11.37 -6.28 5.33
N MET A 191 10.15 -6.52 5.85
CA MET A 191 8.99 -5.72 5.48
C MET A 191 8.37 -4.96 6.65
N GLU A 192 8.73 -5.35 7.89
CA GLU A 192 8.19 -4.67 9.06
C GLU A 192 9.16 -4.73 10.21
N VAL A 193 9.26 -3.62 10.94
CA VAL A 193 9.88 -3.52 12.26
C VAL A 193 8.93 -2.79 13.20
N ALA A 194 8.67 -3.35 14.37
CA ALA A 194 7.87 -2.68 15.40
C ALA A 194 8.47 -2.92 16.78
N LEU A 195 8.27 -1.99 17.69
CA LEU A 195 8.63 -2.14 19.10
C LEU A 195 7.43 -2.65 19.89
N HIS A 196 7.70 -3.48 20.88
CA HIS A 196 6.67 -3.84 21.86
C HIS A 196 6.11 -2.59 22.57
N PRO A 197 4.82 -2.47 22.89
CA PRO A 197 4.30 -1.32 23.64
C PRO A 197 5.07 -1.03 24.93
N ASP A 198 5.48 -2.08 25.68
CA ASP A 198 6.34 -1.97 26.86
C ASP A 198 7.82 -2.14 26.55
N TYR A 199 8.29 -1.62 25.40
CA TYR A 199 9.68 -1.79 24.94
C TYR A 199 10.71 -1.32 25.98
N VAL A 200 10.43 -0.25 26.72
CA VAL A 200 11.32 0.27 27.77
C VAL A 200 11.60 -0.80 28.86
N GLU A 201 10.61 -1.64 29.14
CA GLU A 201 10.69 -2.67 30.18
C GLU A 201 11.28 -3.99 29.66
N ASN A 202 10.99 -4.35 28.41
CA ASN A 202 11.27 -5.70 27.91
C ASN A 202 12.21 -5.76 26.69
N ALA A 203 12.44 -4.63 26.04
CA ALA A 203 13.31 -4.46 24.87
C ALA A 203 12.95 -5.35 23.67
N TRP A 204 11.70 -5.84 23.55
CA TRP A 204 11.31 -6.66 22.41
C TRP A 204 11.13 -5.81 21.14
N VAL A 205 11.77 -6.27 20.07
CA VAL A 205 11.63 -5.80 18.70
C VAL A 205 11.00 -6.91 17.87
N TYR A 206 10.00 -6.60 17.08
CA TYR A 206 9.33 -7.53 16.19
C TYR A 206 9.76 -7.28 14.75
N LEU A 207 9.96 -8.37 14.01
CA LEU A 207 10.28 -8.34 12.59
C LEU A 207 9.27 -9.17 11.80
N GLY A 208 8.78 -8.59 10.71
CA GLY A 208 7.98 -9.26 9.71
C GLY A 208 8.74 -9.36 8.40
N TYR A 209 8.94 -10.56 7.90
CA TYR A 209 9.76 -10.78 6.73
C TYR A 209 9.34 -12.00 5.91
N SER A 210 9.82 -12.09 4.68
CA SER A 210 9.68 -13.30 3.89
C SER A 210 10.82 -14.28 4.20
N ALA A 211 10.45 -15.51 4.55
CA ALA A 211 11.36 -16.61 4.85
C ALA A 211 11.27 -17.71 3.78
N SER A 212 12.42 -18.24 3.37
CA SER A 212 12.51 -19.43 2.50
C SER A 212 12.42 -20.70 3.33
N SER A 213 11.70 -21.70 2.82
CA SER A 213 11.67 -23.06 3.38
C SER A 213 12.36 -24.09 2.47
N GLY A 214 13.18 -23.64 1.52
CA GLY A 214 13.90 -24.51 0.61
C GLY A 214 13.28 -24.54 -0.79
N LYS A 215 13.37 -25.68 -1.49
CA LYS A 215 12.93 -25.81 -2.89
C LYS A 215 11.82 -26.83 -3.05
N ARG A 216 10.80 -26.46 -3.84
CA ARG A 216 9.75 -27.36 -4.33
C ARG A 216 9.74 -27.32 -5.85
N ASN A 217 9.87 -28.49 -6.51
CA ASN A 217 9.96 -28.59 -7.98
C ASN A 217 11.04 -27.68 -8.59
N GLY A 218 12.22 -27.60 -7.94
CA GLY A 218 13.37 -26.82 -8.40
C GLY A 218 13.28 -25.32 -8.16
N ARG A 219 12.15 -24.78 -7.64
CA ARG A 219 11.95 -23.36 -7.33
C ARG A 219 11.98 -23.14 -5.82
N THR A 220 12.68 -22.12 -5.37
CA THR A 220 12.62 -21.69 -3.97
C THR A 220 11.19 -21.29 -3.62
N VAL A 221 10.71 -21.77 -2.48
CA VAL A 221 9.40 -21.44 -1.92
C VAL A 221 9.55 -20.83 -0.54
N GLY A 222 8.62 -20.00 -0.15
CA GLY A 222 8.64 -19.33 1.14
C GLY A 222 7.33 -18.63 1.44
N MET A 223 7.29 -18.03 2.62
CA MET A 223 6.11 -17.39 3.17
C MET A 223 6.51 -16.24 4.12
N THR A 224 5.53 -15.48 4.57
CA THR A 224 5.69 -14.49 5.63
C THR A 224 5.94 -15.19 6.97
N ARG A 225 6.94 -14.70 7.71
CA ARG A 225 7.27 -15.10 9.08
C ARG A 225 7.32 -13.89 9.98
N VAL A 226 6.91 -14.07 11.23
CA VAL A 226 6.98 -13.05 12.28
C VAL A 226 7.81 -13.60 13.43
N VAL A 227 8.81 -12.85 13.83
CA VAL A 227 9.67 -13.14 15.00
C VAL A 227 9.74 -11.93 15.91
N ARG A 228 10.15 -12.14 17.17
CA ARG A 228 10.64 -11.07 18.03
C ARG A 228 12.01 -11.41 18.58
N GLY A 229 12.80 -10.42 18.90
CA GLY A 229 14.11 -10.55 19.51
C GLY A 229 14.50 -9.28 20.25
N ARG A 230 15.72 -9.23 20.75
CA ARG A 230 16.32 -8.06 21.37
C ARG A 230 17.53 -7.60 20.57
N ILE A 231 17.78 -6.32 20.57
CA ILE A 231 18.96 -5.75 19.92
C ILE A 231 19.86 -5.15 21.01
N VAL A 232 21.05 -5.73 21.16
CA VAL A 232 22.07 -5.26 22.11
C VAL A 232 23.39 -5.10 21.35
N ASP A 233 24.00 -3.93 21.40
CA ASP A 233 25.25 -3.61 20.69
C ASP A 233 25.18 -3.96 19.19
N ASP A 234 24.06 -3.59 18.55
CA ASP A 234 23.73 -3.87 17.15
C ASP A 234 23.73 -5.39 16.78
N GLN A 235 23.53 -6.29 17.77
CA GLN A 235 23.37 -7.73 17.60
C GLN A 235 21.91 -8.15 17.88
N TRP A 236 21.31 -8.95 16.99
CA TRP A 236 20.01 -9.60 17.19
C TRP A 236 20.14 -10.83 18.08
N LEU A 237 19.46 -10.81 19.22
CA LEU A 237 19.56 -11.84 20.25
C LEU A 237 18.17 -12.31 20.70
N ASP A 238 18.11 -13.43 21.43
CA ASP A 238 16.92 -13.97 22.08
C ASP A 238 15.72 -14.17 21.13
N GLU A 239 15.98 -14.55 19.88
CA GLU A 239 14.93 -14.73 18.87
C GLU A 239 13.85 -15.70 19.33
N GLN A 240 12.60 -15.30 19.16
CA GLN A 240 11.41 -16.11 19.40
C GLN A 240 10.48 -16.05 18.18
N LEU A 241 10.04 -17.24 17.74
CA LEU A 241 9.03 -17.34 16.70
C LEU A 241 7.66 -16.91 17.23
N ILE A 242 7.04 -15.95 16.57
CA ILE A 242 5.68 -15.48 16.86
C ILE A 242 4.68 -16.16 15.91
N PHE A 243 5.02 -16.23 14.61
CA PHE A 243 4.17 -16.85 13.62
C PHE A 243 4.98 -17.38 12.43
N GLU A 244 4.59 -18.57 12.00
CA GLU A 244 5.02 -19.16 10.74
C GLU A 244 3.85 -19.86 10.05
N ALA A 245 3.63 -19.57 8.78
CA ALA A 245 2.64 -20.28 7.97
C ALA A 245 3.03 -21.73 7.78
N THR A 246 2.05 -22.63 7.67
CA THR A 246 2.32 -24.05 7.42
C THR A 246 3.08 -24.25 6.11
N GLU A 247 4.04 -25.15 6.09
CA GLU A 247 4.90 -25.41 4.91
C GLU A 247 4.10 -25.71 3.64
N ALA A 248 2.91 -26.33 3.78
CA ALA A 248 2.03 -26.63 2.66
C ALA A 248 1.59 -25.37 1.88
N THR A 249 1.51 -24.21 2.56
CA THR A 249 1.11 -22.92 1.97
C THR A 249 2.27 -22.14 1.35
N HIS A 250 3.52 -22.58 1.56
CA HIS A 250 4.68 -21.91 1.03
C HIS A 250 4.68 -21.89 -0.50
N SER A 251 4.94 -20.74 -1.09
CA SER A 251 4.80 -20.49 -2.52
C SER A 251 6.09 -19.93 -3.12
N ALA A 252 6.32 -20.22 -4.40
CA ALA A 252 7.36 -19.57 -5.20
C ALA A 252 6.93 -18.21 -5.76
N SER A 253 5.71 -17.73 -5.41
CA SER A 253 5.21 -16.43 -5.80
C SER A 253 5.98 -15.30 -5.10
N GLY A 254 6.36 -14.28 -5.85
CA GLY A 254 7.04 -13.08 -5.34
C GLY A 254 6.11 -11.93 -4.97
N VAL A 255 4.78 -12.17 -4.81
CA VAL A 255 3.81 -11.11 -4.56
C VAL A 255 3.00 -11.35 -3.29
N HIS A 256 2.38 -10.29 -2.79
CA HIS A 256 1.38 -10.25 -1.73
C HIS A 256 1.83 -10.95 -0.43
N PHE A 257 2.91 -10.48 0.15
CA PHE A 257 3.40 -10.99 1.43
C PHE A 257 2.64 -10.44 2.63
N GLY A 258 1.91 -9.31 2.47
CA GLY A 258 1.28 -8.60 3.56
C GLY A 258 2.33 -7.93 4.44
N THR A 259 2.21 -8.15 5.71
CA THR A 259 3.14 -7.83 6.79
C THR A 259 3.10 -6.36 7.18
N ARG A 260 2.16 -6.02 8.02
CA ARG A 260 2.10 -4.81 8.86
C ARG A 260 1.64 -5.23 10.23
N PHE A 261 2.13 -4.56 11.25
CA PHE A 261 1.84 -4.85 12.65
C PHE A 261 1.06 -3.74 13.31
N VAL A 262 0.10 -4.11 14.14
CA VAL A 262 -0.47 -3.20 15.13
C VAL A 262 -0.66 -3.94 16.45
N PHE A 263 -0.25 -3.29 17.54
CA PHE A 263 -0.49 -3.77 18.91
C PHE A 263 -1.75 -3.11 19.45
N GLN A 264 -2.71 -3.93 19.85
CA GLN A 264 -3.95 -3.42 20.42
C GLN A 264 -4.50 -4.36 21.49
N GLY A 265 -4.76 -3.82 22.69
CA GLY A 265 -5.39 -4.54 23.79
C GLY A 265 -4.62 -5.78 24.29
N GLY A 266 -3.27 -5.78 24.20
CA GLY A 266 -2.41 -6.90 24.61
C GLY A 266 -2.28 -7.98 23.53
N TYR A 267 -2.61 -7.65 22.29
CA TYR A 267 -2.50 -8.54 21.14
C TYR A 267 -1.66 -7.91 20.04
N LEU A 268 -1.00 -8.76 19.26
CA LEU A 268 -0.40 -8.41 17.98
C LEU A 268 -1.35 -8.82 16.86
N PHE A 269 -1.72 -7.86 16.00
CA PHE A 269 -2.39 -8.10 14.74
C PHE A 269 -1.39 -7.95 13.60
N PHE A 270 -1.51 -8.81 12.60
CA PHE A 270 -0.67 -8.75 11.40
C PHE A 270 -1.38 -9.33 10.18
N ALA A 271 -0.99 -8.88 8.99
CA ALA A 271 -1.59 -9.33 7.75
C ALA A 271 -0.70 -10.31 6.98
N ILE A 272 -1.31 -11.26 6.30
CA ILE A 272 -0.68 -12.08 5.27
C ILE A 272 -1.51 -11.98 4.00
N GLY A 273 -0.89 -11.58 2.88
CA GLY A 273 -1.58 -11.50 1.60
C GLY A 273 -1.90 -12.87 0.98
N ASP A 274 -2.69 -12.87 -0.09
CA ASP A 274 -3.14 -14.07 -0.80
C ASP A 274 -2.01 -14.81 -1.55
N ARG A 275 -0.79 -14.23 -1.60
CA ARG A 275 0.39 -14.80 -2.25
C ARG A 275 0.19 -15.08 -3.75
N GLY A 276 -0.73 -14.35 -4.40
CA GLY A 276 -1.09 -14.55 -5.81
C GLY A 276 -1.97 -15.77 -6.04
N ALA A 277 -2.63 -16.27 -5.01
CA ALA A 277 -3.60 -17.35 -5.05
C ALA A 277 -4.95 -16.86 -4.47
N PRO A 278 -5.74 -16.08 -5.24
CA PRO A 278 -6.89 -15.35 -4.75
C PRO A 278 -7.91 -16.18 -3.97
N ASP A 279 -8.19 -17.40 -4.44
CA ASP A 279 -9.19 -18.29 -3.81
C ASP A 279 -8.82 -18.67 -2.37
N GLN A 280 -7.52 -18.61 -2.02
CA GLN A 280 -7.06 -18.91 -0.66
C GLN A 280 -7.52 -17.88 0.36
N ALA A 281 -7.87 -16.67 -0.07
CA ALA A 281 -8.40 -15.65 0.82
C ALA A 281 -9.74 -16.05 1.46
N GLN A 282 -10.54 -16.89 0.80
CA GLN A 282 -11.82 -17.41 1.31
C GLN A 282 -11.68 -18.74 2.08
N ASP A 283 -10.54 -19.42 1.96
CA ASP A 283 -10.29 -20.71 2.63
C ASP A 283 -9.77 -20.50 4.05
N LEU A 284 -10.60 -20.77 5.05
CA LEU A 284 -10.23 -20.62 6.46
C LEU A 284 -9.18 -21.64 6.95
N SER A 285 -8.94 -22.73 6.21
CA SER A 285 -7.88 -23.68 6.56
C SER A 285 -6.47 -23.18 6.24
N LEU A 286 -6.35 -22.03 5.55
CA LEU A 286 -5.11 -21.43 5.09
C LEU A 286 -4.88 -20.04 5.73
N PRO A 287 -3.62 -19.67 5.98
CA PRO A 287 -3.31 -18.36 6.59
C PRO A 287 -3.30 -17.20 5.57
N ASN A 288 -3.40 -17.49 4.28
CA ASN A 288 -3.25 -16.53 3.20
C ASN A 288 -4.50 -15.64 3.01
N GLY A 289 -4.32 -14.35 2.73
CA GLY A 289 -5.43 -13.41 2.53
C GLY A 289 -6.23 -13.18 3.82
N LYS A 290 -5.51 -12.92 4.92
CA LYS A 290 -6.05 -12.81 6.27
C LYS A 290 -5.38 -11.69 7.06
N VAL A 291 -6.11 -11.15 8.03
CA VAL A 291 -5.53 -10.52 9.21
C VAL A 291 -5.56 -11.55 10.34
N HIS A 292 -4.45 -11.71 11.02
CA HIS A 292 -4.26 -12.62 12.14
C HIS A 292 -4.20 -11.87 13.47
N ARG A 293 -4.62 -12.52 14.57
CA ARG A 293 -4.45 -12.03 15.93
C ARG A 293 -3.82 -13.10 16.80
N VAL A 294 -2.75 -12.73 17.48
CA VAL A 294 -2.07 -13.55 18.49
C VAL A 294 -1.81 -12.72 19.76
N TYR A 295 -1.50 -13.37 20.88
CA TYR A 295 -0.85 -12.69 21.98
C TYR A 295 0.54 -12.21 21.53
N GLU A 296 1.10 -11.22 22.22
CA GLU A 296 2.43 -10.66 21.92
C GLU A 296 3.55 -11.71 21.93
N ASP A 297 3.35 -12.85 22.59
CA ASP A 297 4.27 -13.99 22.63
C ASP A 297 3.98 -15.09 21.58
N GLY A 298 3.02 -14.86 20.69
CA GLY A 298 2.64 -15.78 19.60
C GLY A 298 1.59 -16.82 20.01
N ARG A 299 1.19 -16.92 21.28
CA ARG A 299 0.08 -17.81 21.67
C ARG A 299 -1.22 -17.38 20.99
N VAL A 300 -2.06 -18.36 20.68
CA VAL A 300 -3.36 -18.11 20.05
C VAL A 300 -4.38 -17.71 21.13
N PRO A 301 -5.09 -16.57 20.99
CA PRO A 301 -6.16 -16.17 21.89
C PRO A 301 -7.36 -17.14 21.82
N GLU A 302 -7.90 -17.50 22.98
CA GLU A 302 -9.02 -18.44 23.10
C GLU A 302 -10.32 -17.88 22.53
N ASP A 303 -10.42 -16.56 22.38
CA ASP A 303 -11.60 -15.87 21.85
C ASP A 303 -11.45 -15.49 20.37
N ASN A 304 -10.45 -16.00 19.63
CA ASN A 304 -10.39 -15.81 18.18
C ASN A 304 -11.64 -16.39 17.50
N PRO A 305 -12.13 -15.75 16.42
CA PRO A 305 -13.44 -16.10 15.84
C PRO A 305 -13.56 -17.52 15.32
N PHE A 306 -12.44 -18.16 15.01
CA PHE A 306 -12.40 -19.50 14.39
C PHE A 306 -11.61 -20.52 15.21
N VAL A 307 -11.21 -20.19 16.45
CA VAL A 307 -10.33 -21.02 17.29
C VAL A 307 -10.90 -22.41 17.56
N ASP A 308 -12.20 -22.55 17.73
CA ASP A 308 -12.88 -23.82 17.98
C ASP A 308 -13.14 -24.66 16.73
N ARG A 309 -12.86 -24.13 15.55
CA ARG A 309 -13.05 -24.81 14.27
C ARG A 309 -11.83 -25.64 13.90
N LYS A 310 -12.01 -26.97 13.75
CA LYS A 310 -10.93 -27.88 13.34
C LYS A 310 -10.46 -27.68 11.89
N ASP A 311 -11.31 -27.08 11.04
CA ASP A 311 -11.11 -26.80 9.63
C ASP A 311 -10.69 -25.34 9.37
N ALA A 312 -10.28 -24.61 10.41
CA ALA A 312 -9.84 -23.23 10.29
C ALA A 312 -8.49 -23.01 10.97
N PHE A 313 -7.74 -22.04 10.47
CA PHE A 313 -6.47 -21.61 11.08
C PHE A 313 -6.77 -20.75 12.30
N ALA A 314 -6.34 -21.18 13.48
CA ALA A 314 -6.79 -20.63 14.77
C ALA A 314 -6.42 -19.16 15.02
N THR A 315 -5.40 -18.63 14.32
CA THR A 315 -4.97 -17.24 14.48
C THR A 315 -5.76 -16.25 13.62
N ILE A 316 -6.66 -16.72 12.73
CA ILE A 316 -7.43 -15.85 11.85
C ILE A 316 -8.33 -14.92 12.65
N TRP A 317 -8.21 -13.61 12.39
CA TRP A 317 -9.10 -12.58 12.89
C TRP A 317 -10.14 -12.16 11.82
N THR A 318 -9.67 -11.93 10.57
CA THR A 318 -10.51 -11.65 9.40
C THR A 318 -10.05 -12.45 8.19
N TYR A 319 -10.90 -12.54 7.17
CA TYR A 319 -10.58 -13.24 5.94
C TYR A 319 -11.15 -12.55 4.70
N GLY A 320 -10.81 -13.05 3.53
CA GLY A 320 -11.21 -12.39 2.29
C GLY A 320 -10.42 -11.12 2.00
N ASN A 321 -9.18 -11.03 2.51
CA ASN A 321 -8.24 -9.95 2.25
C ASN A 321 -7.32 -10.31 1.08
N ARG A 322 -6.92 -9.32 0.27
CA ARG A 322 -5.99 -9.54 -0.83
C ARG A 322 -4.54 -9.35 -0.40
N ASN A 323 -4.19 -8.15 0.07
CA ASN A 323 -2.83 -7.81 0.48
C ASN A 323 -2.81 -6.50 1.27
N ALA A 324 -3.14 -6.55 2.55
CA ALA A 324 -3.05 -5.40 3.43
C ALA A 324 -1.60 -4.94 3.56
N GLN A 325 -1.36 -3.65 3.42
CA GLN A 325 -0.04 -3.00 3.43
C GLN A 325 0.08 -1.88 4.45
N GLY A 326 -0.97 -1.60 5.19
CA GLY A 326 -1.01 -0.74 6.36
C GLY A 326 -1.98 -1.33 7.38
N LEU A 327 -1.62 -1.26 8.65
CA LEU A 327 -2.44 -1.59 9.81
C LEU A 327 -2.15 -0.57 10.89
N ASP A 328 -3.19 0.06 11.44
CA ASP A 328 -3.05 0.91 12.62
C ASP A 328 -4.34 0.94 13.44
N ALA A 329 -4.25 1.37 14.69
CA ALA A 329 -5.37 1.46 15.63
C ALA A 329 -5.68 2.92 15.95
N HIS A 330 -6.95 3.30 15.80
CA HIS A 330 -7.40 4.64 16.16
C HIS A 330 -7.11 4.92 17.66
N PRO A 331 -6.34 5.97 17.98
CA PRO A 331 -5.78 6.16 19.33
C PRO A 331 -6.83 6.35 20.44
N VAL A 332 -8.04 6.81 20.07
CA VAL A 332 -9.13 7.05 21.03
C VAL A 332 -10.10 5.87 21.13
N THR A 333 -10.50 5.28 19.98
CA THR A 333 -11.52 4.21 19.97
C THR A 333 -10.90 2.81 20.05
N GLY A 334 -9.63 2.65 19.64
CA GLY A 334 -8.95 1.37 19.53
C GLY A 334 -9.41 0.53 18.33
N GLU A 335 -10.20 1.09 17.44
CA GLU A 335 -10.62 0.46 16.18
C GLU A 335 -9.42 0.28 15.25
N ILE A 336 -9.26 -0.94 14.74
CA ILE A 336 -8.16 -1.27 13.84
C ILE A 336 -8.57 -0.98 12.39
N TRP A 337 -7.72 -0.28 11.69
CA TRP A 337 -7.90 0.05 10.28
C TRP A 337 -6.82 -0.60 9.43
N ALA A 338 -7.16 -0.94 8.19
CA ALA A 338 -6.23 -1.53 7.24
C ALA A 338 -6.34 -0.90 5.86
N SER A 339 -5.22 -0.52 5.29
CA SER A 339 -5.12 -0.23 3.86
C SER A 339 -4.82 -1.51 3.08
N GLU A 340 -5.54 -1.74 1.99
CA GLU A 340 -5.41 -2.97 1.21
C GLU A 340 -5.23 -2.69 -0.27
N HIS A 341 -4.21 -3.30 -0.89
CA HIS A 341 -4.03 -3.24 -2.33
C HIS A 341 -5.14 -3.97 -3.09
N GLY A 342 -5.87 -3.25 -3.91
CA GLY A 342 -6.64 -3.83 -4.99
C GLY A 342 -5.74 -4.35 -6.12
N PRO A 343 -6.32 -4.97 -7.15
CA PRO A 343 -5.57 -5.29 -8.38
C PRO A 343 -5.36 -4.03 -9.24
N ARG A 344 -6.01 -3.88 -10.36
CA ARG A 344 -6.05 -2.63 -11.12
C ARG A 344 -7.31 -1.86 -10.75
N GLY A 345 -7.19 -0.86 -9.88
CA GLY A 345 -8.28 -0.21 -9.17
C GLY A 345 -8.72 -0.99 -7.92
N GLY A 346 -9.58 -0.37 -7.11
CA GLY A 346 -10.17 -1.00 -5.93
C GLY A 346 -9.18 -1.25 -4.80
N ASP A 347 -8.21 -0.35 -4.58
CA ASP A 347 -7.53 -0.26 -3.29
C ASP A 347 -8.56 0.12 -2.23
N GLU A 348 -8.43 -0.39 -1.02
CA GLU A 348 -9.44 -0.29 0.02
C GLU A 348 -8.87 0.27 1.32
N MET A 349 -9.72 0.97 2.06
CA MET A 349 -9.57 1.27 3.47
C MET A 349 -10.66 0.53 4.23
N ASN A 350 -10.26 -0.38 5.09
CA ASN A 350 -11.15 -1.28 5.82
C ASN A 350 -11.07 -1.04 7.32
N LEU A 351 -12.23 -0.97 8.00
CA LEU A 351 -12.34 -1.12 9.44
C LEU A 351 -12.31 -2.62 9.78
N ILE A 352 -11.32 -3.07 10.55
CA ILE A 352 -11.04 -4.49 10.79
C ILE A 352 -11.82 -5.03 11.99
N GLU A 353 -12.82 -5.86 11.73
CA GLU A 353 -13.73 -6.40 12.73
C GLU A 353 -13.63 -7.92 12.84
N LYS A 354 -13.84 -8.42 14.04
CA LYS A 354 -13.74 -9.85 14.40
C LYS A 354 -14.62 -10.75 13.52
N GLY A 355 -14.01 -11.70 12.82
CA GLY A 355 -14.69 -12.75 12.03
C GLY A 355 -15.25 -12.28 10.70
N VAL A 356 -15.00 -11.04 10.30
CA VAL A 356 -15.57 -10.45 9.09
C VAL A 356 -14.86 -10.95 7.84
N ASN A 357 -15.64 -11.17 6.76
CA ASN A 357 -15.18 -11.48 5.42
C ASN A 357 -15.14 -10.18 4.56
N TYR A 358 -13.96 -9.78 4.08
CA TYR A 358 -13.78 -8.61 3.22
C TYR A 358 -13.92 -8.90 1.73
N GLY A 359 -14.31 -10.12 1.40
CA GLY A 359 -14.88 -10.48 0.11
C GLY A 359 -13.94 -10.83 -1.03
N TRP A 360 -12.64 -10.51 -0.95
CA TRP A 360 -11.70 -10.90 -2.01
C TRP A 360 -11.63 -12.41 -2.20
N PRO A 361 -11.64 -12.96 -3.44
CA PRO A 361 -11.84 -12.31 -4.75
C PRO A 361 -13.30 -12.33 -5.25
N VAL A 362 -14.26 -12.68 -4.40
CA VAL A 362 -15.69 -12.84 -4.77
C VAL A 362 -16.32 -11.50 -5.14
N ILE A 363 -15.91 -10.44 -4.42
CA ILE A 363 -16.24 -9.05 -4.70
C ILE A 363 -14.98 -8.22 -4.84
N THR A 364 -14.97 -7.21 -5.70
CA THR A 364 -13.89 -6.20 -5.80
C THR A 364 -14.33 -5.02 -6.68
N TYR A 365 -13.79 -3.85 -6.42
CA TYR A 365 -13.89 -2.66 -7.28
C TYR A 365 -12.83 -2.63 -8.39
N GLY A 366 -11.85 -3.53 -8.31
CA GLY A 366 -10.75 -3.62 -9.27
C GLY A 366 -10.97 -4.66 -10.36
N MET A 367 -10.01 -4.76 -11.26
CA MET A 367 -10.00 -5.71 -12.37
C MET A 367 -8.62 -6.29 -12.61
N ASN A 368 -8.51 -7.29 -13.45
CA ASN A 368 -7.23 -7.82 -13.87
C ASN A 368 -6.36 -6.75 -14.55
N TYR A 369 -5.05 -6.86 -14.46
CA TYR A 369 -4.13 -5.91 -15.09
C TYR A 369 -4.26 -5.81 -16.62
N ASN A 370 -4.82 -6.83 -17.28
CA ASN A 370 -5.15 -6.79 -18.71
C ASN A 370 -6.49 -6.09 -19.02
N GLY A 371 -7.21 -5.58 -17.99
CA GLY A 371 -8.48 -4.88 -18.14
C GLY A 371 -9.71 -5.77 -18.21
N THR A 372 -9.57 -7.09 -17.98
CA THR A 372 -10.73 -7.98 -17.86
C THR A 372 -11.26 -7.99 -16.42
N PRO A 373 -12.58 -8.16 -16.18
CA PRO A 373 -13.11 -8.26 -14.83
C PRO A 373 -12.58 -9.52 -14.11
N ILE A 374 -12.36 -9.41 -12.79
CA ILE A 374 -12.13 -10.56 -11.91
C ILE A 374 -13.48 -11.14 -11.53
N THR A 375 -14.39 -10.29 -11.16
CA THR A 375 -15.80 -10.56 -10.88
C THR A 375 -16.63 -9.37 -11.37
N GLU A 376 -17.92 -9.60 -11.59
CA GLU A 376 -18.86 -8.51 -11.88
C GLU A 376 -19.43 -7.87 -10.61
N LYS A 377 -19.18 -8.51 -9.44
CA LYS A 377 -19.74 -8.11 -8.16
C LYS A 377 -18.83 -7.14 -7.43
N THR A 378 -19.40 -6.07 -6.94
CA THR A 378 -18.79 -5.17 -5.97
C THR A 378 -19.30 -5.40 -4.56
N GLU A 379 -20.43 -6.12 -4.41
CA GLU A 379 -21.03 -6.47 -3.12
C GLU A 379 -21.60 -7.89 -3.14
N ALA A 380 -21.68 -8.54 -1.98
CA ALA A 380 -22.34 -9.82 -1.79
C ALA A 380 -22.78 -10.00 -0.33
N PRO A 381 -23.85 -10.76 -0.07
CA PRO A 381 -24.30 -11.04 1.29
C PRO A 381 -23.20 -11.67 2.17
N GLY A 382 -23.01 -11.15 3.39
CA GLY A 382 -22.04 -11.66 4.34
C GLY A 382 -20.58 -11.22 4.08
N MET A 383 -20.39 -10.28 3.15
CA MET A 383 -19.10 -9.65 2.86
C MET A 383 -19.17 -8.16 3.15
N ALA A 384 -18.19 -7.66 3.92
CA ALA A 384 -18.12 -6.25 4.28
C ALA A 384 -17.72 -5.41 3.06
N GLN A 385 -18.21 -4.17 3.07
CA GLN A 385 -17.78 -3.14 2.13
C GLN A 385 -16.65 -2.33 2.74
N PRO A 386 -15.67 -1.87 1.95
CA PRO A 386 -14.66 -0.95 2.43
C PRO A 386 -15.28 0.39 2.85
N LYS A 387 -14.68 1.06 3.83
CA LYS A 387 -15.07 2.42 4.23
C LYS A 387 -14.70 3.46 3.17
N LEU A 388 -13.69 3.17 2.39
CA LEU A 388 -13.26 3.94 1.22
C LEU A 388 -12.59 3.00 0.22
N HIS A 389 -12.78 3.26 -1.07
CA HIS A 389 -11.98 2.60 -2.11
C HIS A 389 -11.47 3.60 -3.14
N TRP A 390 -10.28 3.33 -3.68
CA TRP A 390 -9.69 4.15 -4.74
C TRP A 390 -9.71 3.42 -6.08
N THR A 391 -10.32 4.09 -7.05
CA THR A 391 -10.34 3.64 -8.44
C THR A 391 -10.02 4.84 -9.33
N PRO A 392 -8.87 4.85 -10.02
CA PRO A 392 -7.86 3.78 -10.11
C PRO A 392 -7.07 3.57 -8.81
N SER A 393 -6.42 2.42 -8.69
CA SER A 393 -5.51 2.10 -7.57
C SER A 393 -4.43 3.17 -7.40
N ILE A 394 -4.28 3.69 -6.19
CA ILE A 394 -3.16 4.55 -5.80
C ILE A 394 -1.97 3.73 -5.31
N ALA A 395 -2.14 2.42 -5.19
CA ALA A 395 -1.28 1.46 -4.52
C ALA A 395 -1.04 1.87 -3.07
N VAL A 396 -2.13 1.84 -2.27
CA VAL A 396 -2.11 2.18 -0.84
C VAL A 396 -1.01 1.42 -0.09
N CYS A 397 -0.40 2.04 0.93
CA CYS A 397 0.66 1.39 1.68
C CYS A 397 0.54 1.71 3.17
N GLY A 398 1.65 1.99 3.87
CA GLY A 398 1.64 2.31 5.29
C GLY A 398 0.60 3.36 5.67
N ILE A 399 0.02 3.19 6.82
CA ILE A 399 -0.95 4.12 7.42
C ILE A 399 -0.56 4.42 8.85
N ASP A 400 -0.96 5.59 9.35
CA ASP A 400 -0.71 6.03 10.71
C ASP A 400 -1.79 7.03 11.14
N PHE A 401 -2.39 6.82 12.30
CA PHE A 401 -3.22 7.83 12.94
C PHE A 401 -2.31 8.88 13.57
N TYR A 402 -2.42 10.11 13.11
CA TYR A 402 -1.55 11.17 13.59
C TYR A 402 -1.85 11.54 15.05
N GLU A 403 -0.87 11.35 15.93
CA GLU A 403 -0.96 11.67 17.36
C GLU A 403 -0.09 12.88 17.77
N GLY A 404 0.54 13.54 16.79
CA GLY A 404 1.45 14.65 17.06
C GLY A 404 0.76 15.97 17.40
N GLU A 405 1.53 16.90 17.99
CA GLU A 405 1.07 18.25 18.34
C GLU A 405 1.48 19.32 17.32
N VAL A 406 2.30 18.97 16.33
CA VAL A 406 2.81 19.94 15.33
C VAL A 406 1.72 20.40 14.37
N PHE A 407 0.75 19.52 14.07
CA PHE A 407 -0.42 19.79 13.24
C PHE A 407 -1.71 19.45 14.02
N PRO A 408 -2.09 20.25 15.03
CA PRO A 408 -3.14 19.88 15.97
C PRO A 408 -4.53 19.66 15.34
N GLU A 409 -4.83 20.26 14.18
CA GLU A 409 -6.10 20.04 13.48
C GLU A 409 -6.14 18.70 12.71
N TRP A 410 -5.01 18.00 12.62
CA TRP A 410 -4.89 16.66 12.04
C TRP A 410 -4.85 15.54 13.09
N THR A 411 -4.90 15.89 14.39
CA THR A 411 -4.86 14.90 15.48
C THR A 411 -6.01 13.91 15.36
N ASN A 412 -5.68 12.62 15.36
CA ASN A 412 -6.54 11.45 15.13
C ASN A 412 -7.04 11.27 13.69
N ASP A 413 -6.58 12.07 12.71
CA ASP A 413 -6.80 11.76 11.30
C ASP A 413 -5.86 10.64 10.84
N LEU A 414 -6.32 9.82 9.91
CA LEU A 414 -5.56 8.71 9.35
C LEU A 414 -4.80 9.14 8.10
N PHE A 415 -3.48 9.02 8.14
CA PHE A 415 -2.64 9.27 6.96
C PHE A 415 -2.37 7.99 6.19
N VAL A 416 -2.41 8.06 4.86
CA VAL A 416 -2.31 6.92 3.97
C VAL A 416 -1.30 7.19 2.86
N GLY A 417 -0.28 6.35 2.77
CA GLY A 417 0.73 6.42 1.71
C GLY A 417 0.25 5.80 0.41
N GLY A 418 0.50 6.48 -0.73
CA GLY A 418 0.25 5.98 -2.08
C GLY A 418 1.56 5.76 -2.84
N LEU A 419 1.79 4.52 -3.29
CA LEU A 419 3.02 4.17 -4.03
C LEU A 419 2.94 4.56 -5.51
N ALA A 420 1.83 4.24 -6.18
CA ALA A 420 1.68 4.49 -7.60
C ALA A 420 1.29 5.94 -7.89
N SER A 421 0.48 6.53 -7.02
CA SER A 421 0.08 7.92 -7.12
C SER A 421 1.18 8.90 -6.67
N GLN A 422 2.14 8.42 -5.85
CA GLN A 422 3.14 9.25 -5.16
C GLN A 422 2.47 10.36 -4.34
N GLU A 423 1.41 9.98 -3.64
CA GLU A 423 0.56 10.88 -2.85
C GLU A 423 0.57 10.45 -1.38
N LEU A 424 0.38 11.42 -0.50
CA LEU A 424 -0.03 11.23 0.88
C LEU A 424 -1.47 11.71 1.00
N HIS A 425 -2.35 10.84 1.47
CA HIS A 425 -3.74 11.15 1.76
C HIS A 425 -3.93 11.35 3.25
N ARG A 426 -4.84 12.25 3.64
CA ARG A 426 -5.39 12.41 4.98
C ARG A 426 -6.85 12.03 4.94
N LEU A 427 -7.23 11.09 5.77
CA LEU A 427 -8.63 10.69 5.94
C LEU A 427 -9.13 11.18 7.29
N GLU A 428 -10.17 11.99 7.26
CA GLU A 428 -10.89 12.33 8.47
C GLU A 428 -11.86 11.20 8.82
N ILE A 429 -11.71 10.63 10.03
CA ILE A 429 -12.52 9.52 10.51
C ILE A 429 -13.49 10.02 11.57
N ARG A 430 -14.79 9.75 11.40
CA ARG A 430 -15.83 10.03 12.40
C ARG A 430 -16.79 8.85 12.52
N ASP A 431 -16.99 8.38 13.75
CA ASP A 431 -17.92 7.28 14.03
C ASP A 431 -17.68 6.02 13.16
N GLY A 432 -16.39 5.67 12.92
CA GLY A 432 -16.00 4.53 12.11
C GLY A 432 -16.24 4.69 10.60
N GLU A 433 -16.46 5.93 10.12
CA GLU A 433 -16.66 6.25 8.69
C GLU A 433 -15.61 7.25 8.20
N VAL A 434 -15.18 7.14 6.95
CA VAL A 434 -14.34 8.13 6.28
C VAL A 434 -15.24 9.26 5.79
N VAL A 435 -15.09 10.46 6.36
CA VAL A 435 -15.90 11.63 6.00
C VAL A 435 -15.22 12.57 5.02
N GLU A 436 -13.89 12.53 4.95
CA GLU A 436 -13.08 13.30 4.00
C GLU A 436 -11.86 12.52 3.55
N ASP A 437 -11.48 12.63 2.27
CA ASP A 437 -10.22 12.16 1.68
C ASP A 437 -9.53 13.36 1.01
N GLU A 438 -8.49 13.89 1.67
CA GLU A 438 -7.69 15.02 1.18
C GLU A 438 -6.30 14.55 0.73
N VAL A 439 -5.87 14.96 -0.46
CA VAL A 439 -4.48 14.74 -0.89
C VAL A 439 -3.60 15.87 -0.34
N VAL A 440 -2.82 15.55 0.67
CA VAL A 440 -1.94 16.46 1.42
C VAL A 440 -0.65 16.77 0.65
N LEU A 441 -0.10 15.78 -0.05
CA LEU A 441 1.21 15.84 -0.70
C LEU A 441 1.20 15.06 -2.01
N ARG A 442 1.91 15.60 -3.04
CA ARG A 442 2.10 14.92 -4.33
C ARG A 442 3.52 15.04 -4.84
N GLY A 443 4.03 13.96 -5.46
CA GLY A 443 5.26 13.99 -6.24
C GLY A 443 6.56 13.98 -5.42
N ALA A 444 6.51 13.63 -4.13
CA ALA A 444 7.72 13.52 -3.29
C ALA A 444 8.47 12.19 -3.45
N GLY A 445 7.85 11.22 -4.10
CA GLY A 445 8.28 9.84 -4.23
C GLY A 445 7.14 8.88 -3.86
N ARG A 446 7.38 7.59 -3.96
CA ARG A 446 6.44 6.53 -3.57
C ARG A 446 6.37 6.49 -2.04
N VAL A 447 5.24 6.87 -1.45
CA VAL A 447 5.07 6.86 0.01
C VAL A 447 4.86 5.42 0.46
N ARG A 448 5.92 4.83 1.04
CA ARG A 448 5.96 3.42 1.46
C ARG A 448 5.41 3.24 2.86
N ASP A 449 5.73 4.17 3.77
CA ASP A 449 5.29 4.13 5.14
C ASP A 449 5.03 5.53 5.67
N VAL A 450 4.18 5.61 6.67
CA VAL A 450 3.83 6.83 7.39
C VAL A 450 3.96 6.52 8.86
N ALA A 451 4.51 7.44 9.65
CA ALA A 451 4.67 7.25 11.08
C ALA A 451 4.69 8.57 11.85
N SER A 452 3.96 8.66 12.93
CA SER A 452 4.03 9.77 13.90
C SER A 452 5.32 9.66 14.73
N GLY A 453 6.15 10.70 14.67
CA GLY A 453 7.36 10.75 15.46
C GLY A 453 7.12 11.21 16.90
N PRO A 454 7.98 10.80 17.86
CA PRO A 454 7.86 11.22 19.26
C PRO A 454 8.11 12.73 19.45
N ASP A 455 8.62 13.42 18.44
CA ASP A 455 8.79 14.88 18.37
C ASP A 455 7.55 15.60 17.81
N GLY A 456 6.47 14.86 17.55
CA GLY A 456 5.18 15.37 17.07
C GLY A 456 5.10 15.60 15.57
N TYR A 457 6.18 15.34 14.80
CA TYR A 457 6.14 15.44 13.35
C TYR A 457 5.62 14.17 12.70
N LEU A 458 5.04 14.33 11.50
CA LEU A 458 4.68 13.22 10.63
C LEU A 458 5.86 12.87 9.72
N TYR A 459 6.27 11.61 9.73
CA TYR A 459 7.38 11.07 8.96
C TYR A 459 6.87 10.21 7.79
N LEU A 460 7.58 10.28 6.68
CA LEU A 460 7.30 9.48 5.48
C LEU A 460 8.54 8.68 5.09
N VAL A 461 8.36 7.40 4.88
CA VAL A 461 9.36 6.54 4.22
C VAL A 461 9.09 6.58 2.72
N LEU A 462 10.05 7.05 1.95
CA LEU A 462 9.92 7.22 0.50
C LEU A 462 10.79 6.23 -0.26
N ASN A 463 10.27 5.77 -1.42
CA ASN A 463 11.05 5.04 -2.41
C ASN A 463 11.06 5.81 -3.73
N GLY A 464 12.27 5.97 -4.31
CA GLY A 464 12.51 6.72 -5.52
C GLY A 464 12.19 8.22 -5.41
N PRO A 465 12.97 8.99 -4.59
CA PRO A 465 14.22 8.61 -3.95
C PRO A 465 14.03 7.85 -2.62
N ASP A 466 15.00 6.98 -2.31
CA ASP A 466 15.00 6.20 -1.07
C ASP A 466 15.50 7.06 0.09
N ARG A 467 14.57 7.51 0.94
CA ARG A 467 14.86 8.38 2.08
C ARG A 467 13.70 8.42 3.09
N ILE A 468 13.97 8.95 4.26
CA ILE A 468 12.96 9.31 5.25
C ILE A 468 12.92 10.83 5.36
N VAL A 469 11.71 11.38 5.25
CA VAL A 469 11.45 12.81 5.40
C VAL A 469 10.44 13.06 6.50
N ARG A 470 10.38 14.29 7.01
CA ARG A 470 9.29 14.74 7.90
C ARG A 470 8.64 16.02 7.39
N LEU A 471 7.38 16.22 7.72
CA LEU A 471 6.64 17.42 7.39
C LEU A 471 6.97 18.51 8.41
N VAL A 472 7.44 19.68 7.95
CA VAL A 472 7.83 20.81 8.80
C VAL A 472 6.97 22.03 8.47
N PRO A 473 6.23 22.63 9.43
CA PRO A 473 5.42 23.83 9.20
C PRO A 473 6.23 25.00 8.63
N ARG A 474 5.56 25.85 7.81
CA ARG A 474 6.15 27.03 7.17
C ARG A 474 5.29 28.27 7.41
#